data_221344ca98f0bd919e91bcf9eb4ba4ae
#
_entry.id   221344ca98f0bd919e91bcf9eb4ba4ae
#
_cell.length_a   1.000
_cell.length_b   1.000
_cell.length_c   1.000
_cell.angle_alpha   90.00
_cell.angle_beta   90.00
_cell.angle_gamma   90.00
#
_symmetry.space_group_name_H-M   'P 1'
#
loop_
_entity.id
_entity.type
_entity.pdbx_description
1 polymer ?
#
loop_
_entity_poly.entity_id
_entity_poly.type
_entity_poly.pdbx_seq_one_letter_code
_entity_poly.pdbx_strand_id
1 'polypeptide(L)'
;MFFLCNRYKQLKDIKEHIISEKKPVVADYHIFKNLIFAKRTLKETEYKKYESIYKILTADMPRPNMVIYLHASVDTLMKRIAMRGREFEKMISRDYMEQLVADYHAFFKHFEEHHPEIPVIQ
;
A
#
# COMPACT_ATOMS: atom_id res chain seq x y z
N MET A 1 9.10 -3.36 9.10
CA MET A 1 8.85 -4.81 9.25
C MET A 1 7.63 -5.11 10.11
N PHE A 2 7.44 -4.38 11.21
CA PHE A 2 6.28 -4.54 12.10
C PHE A 2 4.94 -4.42 11.35
N PHE A 3 4.78 -3.37 10.54
CA PHE A 3 3.55 -3.18 9.77
C PHE A 3 3.33 -4.29 8.72
N LEU A 4 4.42 -4.74 8.10
CA LEU A 4 4.34 -5.83 7.12
C LEU A 4 3.84 -7.11 7.78
N CYS A 5 4.37 -7.47 8.94
CA CYS A 5 3.94 -8.67 9.67
C CYS A 5 2.47 -8.58 10.11
N ASN A 6 2.03 -7.41 10.57
CA ASN A 6 0.63 -7.20 10.94
C ASN A 6 -0.30 -7.33 9.73
N ARG A 7 0.08 -6.79 8.58
CA ARG A 7 -0.70 -6.91 7.34
C ARG A 7 -0.75 -8.35 6.85
N TYR A 8 0.35 -9.07 6.97
CA TYR A 8 0.39 -10.48 6.65
C TYR A 8 -0.63 -11.27 7.47
N LYS A 9 -0.68 -11.03 8.80
CA LYS A 9 -1.66 -11.68 9.68
C LYS A 9 -3.09 -11.35 9.28
N GLN A 10 -3.38 -10.10 8.95
CA GLN A 10 -4.71 -9.69 8.50
C GLN A 10 -5.11 -10.35 7.19
N LEU A 11 -4.20 -10.43 6.23
CA LEU A 11 -4.44 -11.12 4.95
C LEU A 11 -4.68 -12.61 5.16
N LYS A 12 -3.92 -13.22 6.06
CA LYS A 12 -4.09 -14.63 6.41
C LYS A 12 -5.47 -14.90 6.99
N ASP A 13 -5.93 -14.03 7.90
CA ASP A 13 -7.27 -14.14 8.47
C ASP A 13 -8.35 -13.99 7.40
N ILE A 14 -8.19 -13.03 6.48
CA ILE A 14 -9.12 -12.84 5.37
C ILE A 14 -9.17 -14.09 4.49
N LYS A 15 -8.02 -14.65 4.16
CA LYS A 15 -7.92 -15.87 3.36
C LYS A 15 -8.64 -17.05 4.03
N GLU A 16 -8.38 -17.25 5.31
CA GLU A 16 -8.89 -18.41 6.04
C GLU A 16 -10.37 -18.31 6.38
N HIS A 17 -10.86 -17.11 6.74
CA HIS A 17 -12.19 -16.94 7.31
C HIS A 17 -13.20 -16.28 6.37
N ILE A 18 -12.77 -15.64 5.31
CA ILE A 18 -13.66 -14.91 4.41
C ILE A 18 -13.59 -15.48 2.99
N ILE A 19 -12.41 -15.50 2.39
CA ILE A 19 -12.24 -15.92 0.99
C ILE A 19 -12.48 -17.42 0.84
N SER A 20 -12.03 -18.23 1.79
CA SER A 20 -12.27 -19.67 1.77
C SER A 20 -13.76 -20.01 1.81
N GLU A 21 -14.59 -19.14 2.40
CA GLU A 21 -16.03 -19.26 2.44
C GLU A 21 -16.72 -18.56 1.25
N LYS A 22 -15.98 -18.08 0.27
CA LYS A 22 -16.45 -17.37 -0.92
C LYS A 22 -17.23 -16.10 -0.62
N LYS A 23 -16.89 -15.42 0.46
CA LYS A 23 -17.49 -14.14 0.83
C LYS A 23 -16.74 -12.98 0.16
N PRO A 24 -17.44 -11.92 -0.30
CA PRO A 24 -16.78 -10.75 -0.84
C PRO A 24 -16.06 -9.94 0.24
N VAL A 25 -14.97 -9.29 -0.13
CA VAL A 25 -14.15 -8.47 0.77
C VAL A 25 -13.85 -7.13 0.11
N VAL A 26 -14.06 -6.05 0.85
CA VAL A 26 -13.59 -4.71 0.49
C VAL A 26 -12.65 -4.25 1.60
N ALA A 27 -11.42 -3.92 1.22
CA ALA A 27 -10.40 -3.45 2.16
C ALA A 27 -10.02 -2.01 1.83
N ASP A 28 -9.73 -1.22 2.85
CA ASP A 28 -9.37 0.19 2.68
C ASP A 28 -7.94 0.39 2.19
N TYR A 29 -7.10 -0.65 2.22
CA TYR A 29 -5.82 -0.69 1.50
C TYR A 29 -5.27 -2.11 1.45
N HIS A 30 -4.26 -2.32 0.60
CA HIS A 30 -3.63 -3.62 0.43
C HIS A 30 -2.18 -3.60 0.94
N ILE A 31 -1.64 -4.79 1.22
CA ILE A 31 -0.29 -4.96 1.74
C ILE A 31 0.80 -4.36 0.84
N PHE A 32 0.58 -4.25 -0.47
CA PHE A 32 1.57 -3.66 -1.37
C PHE A 32 1.88 -2.19 -1.04
N LYS A 33 1.00 -1.51 -0.31
CA LYS A 33 1.25 -0.17 0.20
C LYS A 33 2.55 -0.11 1.00
N ASN A 34 2.85 -1.19 1.72
CA ASN A 34 4.07 -1.29 2.52
C ASN A 34 5.33 -1.19 1.65
N LEU A 35 5.30 -1.69 0.41
CA LEU A 35 6.43 -1.57 -0.52
C LEU A 35 6.67 -0.12 -0.92
N ILE A 36 5.62 0.65 -1.13
CA ILE A 36 5.73 2.06 -1.54
C ILE A 36 6.45 2.85 -0.44
N PHE A 37 6.00 2.70 0.80
CA PHE A 37 6.62 3.37 1.94
C PHE A 37 8.05 2.88 2.20
N ALA A 38 8.28 1.58 2.11
CA ALA A 38 9.61 1.01 2.34
C ALA A 38 10.63 1.54 1.32
N LYS A 39 10.24 1.63 0.05
CA LYS A 39 11.10 2.17 -1.00
C LYS A 39 11.49 3.61 -0.74
N ARG A 40 10.59 4.41 -0.15
CA ARG A 40 10.86 5.81 0.17
C ARG A 40 11.78 5.96 1.39
N THR A 41 11.65 5.09 2.39
CA THR A 41 12.31 5.24 3.68
C THR A 41 13.58 4.42 3.86
N LEU A 42 13.74 3.31 3.13
CA LEU A 42 14.88 2.42 3.27
C LEU A 42 15.96 2.69 2.21
N LYS A 43 17.20 2.40 2.56
CA LYS A 43 18.30 2.38 1.60
C LYS A 43 18.08 1.23 0.61
N GLU A 44 18.67 1.33 -0.59
CA GLU A 44 18.45 0.35 -1.65
C GLU A 44 18.75 -1.09 -1.21
N THR A 45 19.84 -1.32 -0.49
CA THR A 45 20.20 -2.64 0.01
C THR A 45 19.19 -3.19 1.01
N GLU A 46 18.71 -2.33 1.89
CA GLU A 46 17.70 -2.69 2.90
C GLU A 46 16.34 -2.93 2.23
N TYR A 47 15.99 -2.11 1.24
CA TYR A 47 14.76 -2.28 0.49
C TYR A 47 14.71 -3.61 -0.26
N LYS A 48 15.83 -4.02 -0.87
CA LYS A 48 15.89 -5.31 -1.55
C LYS A 48 15.62 -6.48 -0.62
N LYS A 49 16.16 -6.42 0.60
CA LYS A 49 15.88 -7.42 1.63
C LYS A 49 14.40 -7.39 2.05
N TYR A 50 13.85 -6.21 2.25
CA TYR A 50 12.44 -6.02 2.59
C TYR A 50 11.54 -6.59 1.50
N GLU A 51 11.83 -6.29 0.23
CA GLU A 51 11.08 -6.79 -0.91
C GLU A 51 11.13 -8.32 -0.99
N SER A 52 12.28 -8.93 -0.72
CA SER A 52 12.43 -10.38 -0.70
C SER A 52 11.54 -11.02 0.37
N ILE A 53 11.53 -10.46 1.57
CA ILE A 53 10.65 -10.92 2.65
C ILE A 53 9.18 -10.73 2.29
N TYR A 54 8.84 -9.59 1.70
CA TYR A 54 7.49 -9.32 1.22
C TYR A 54 7.02 -10.38 0.23
N LYS A 55 7.85 -10.71 -0.75
CA LYS A 55 7.52 -11.74 -1.76
C LYS A 55 7.29 -13.11 -1.13
N ILE A 56 8.11 -13.48 -0.14
CA ILE A 56 7.96 -14.76 0.57
C ILE A 56 6.64 -14.78 1.34
N LEU A 57 6.34 -13.74 2.09
CA LEU A 57 5.13 -13.67 2.91
C LEU A 57 3.85 -13.64 2.08
N THR A 58 3.87 -13.04 0.90
CA THR A 58 2.68 -12.84 0.08
C THR A 58 2.51 -13.85 -1.06
N ALA A 59 3.44 -14.81 -1.21
CA ALA A 59 3.44 -15.75 -2.33
C ALA A 59 2.12 -16.51 -2.50
N ASP A 60 1.50 -16.90 -1.40
CA ASP A 60 0.24 -17.66 -1.39
C ASP A 60 -0.94 -16.86 -0.79
N MET A 61 -0.76 -15.55 -0.63
CA MET A 61 -1.82 -14.68 -0.13
C MET A 61 -2.76 -14.27 -1.27
N PRO A 62 -4.04 -13.95 -0.94
CA PRO A 62 -5.01 -13.56 -1.96
C PRO A 62 -4.61 -12.24 -2.63
N ARG A 63 -4.82 -12.21 -3.95
CA ARG A 63 -4.61 -10.99 -4.75
C ARG A 63 -5.94 -10.27 -4.90
N PRO A 64 -5.94 -8.92 -4.99
CA PRO A 64 -7.19 -8.21 -5.25
C PRO A 64 -7.70 -8.52 -6.65
N ASN A 65 -9.01 -8.55 -6.80
CA ASN A 65 -9.66 -8.65 -8.11
C ASN A 65 -9.74 -7.30 -8.82
N MET A 66 -9.74 -6.22 -8.04
CA MET A 66 -9.83 -4.85 -8.51
C MET A 66 -9.20 -3.93 -7.48
N VAL A 67 -8.54 -2.89 -7.96
CA VAL A 67 -7.97 -1.84 -7.11
C VAL A 67 -8.64 -0.53 -7.46
N ILE A 68 -9.11 0.20 -6.46
CA ILE A 68 -9.60 1.57 -6.61
C ILE A 68 -8.53 2.49 -6.02
N TYR A 69 -7.94 3.29 -6.89
CA TYR A 69 -6.89 4.22 -6.50
C TYR A 69 -7.49 5.62 -6.34
N LEU A 70 -7.63 6.06 -5.10
CA LEU A 70 -8.20 7.37 -4.79
C LEU A 70 -7.15 8.46 -4.95
N HIS A 71 -7.46 9.47 -5.74
CA HIS A 71 -6.60 10.60 -5.99
C HIS A 71 -7.00 11.81 -5.16
N ALA A 72 -6.01 12.59 -4.75
CA ALA A 72 -6.22 13.90 -4.19
C ALA A 72 -4.99 14.77 -4.47
N SER A 73 -5.20 16.08 -4.61
CA SER A 73 -4.08 17.00 -4.76
C SER A 73 -3.26 17.05 -3.46
N VAL A 74 -1.98 17.45 -3.56
CA VAL A 74 -1.14 17.59 -2.38
C VAL A 74 -1.75 18.59 -1.40
N ASP A 75 -2.31 19.69 -1.90
CA ASP A 75 -3.00 20.68 -1.06
C ASP A 75 -4.14 20.05 -0.26
N THR A 76 -4.98 19.23 -0.91
CA THR A 76 -6.08 18.53 -0.25
C THR A 76 -5.56 17.55 0.79
N LEU A 77 -4.50 16.79 0.48
CA LEU A 77 -3.90 15.85 1.41
C LEU A 77 -3.34 16.54 2.64
N MET A 78 -2.61 17.63 2.45
CA MET A 78 -2.06 18.40 3.56
C MET A 78 -3.15 18.98 4.45
N LYS A 79 -4.23 19.48 3.85
CA LYS A 79 -5.39 19.97 4.58
C LYS A 79 -6.06 18.90 5.40
N ARG A 80 -6.27 17.71 4.82
CA ARG A 80 -6.88 16.58 5.53
C ARG A 80 -6.01 16.09 6.68
N ILE A 81 -4.70 16.04 6.50
CA ILE A 81 -3.75 15.65 7.56
C ILE A 81 -3.83 16.65 8.71
N ALA A 82 -3.84 17.95 8.42
CA ALA A 82 -3.97 18.99 9.43
C ALA A 82 -5.30 18.88 10.19
N MET A 83 -6.41 18.63 9.48
CA MET A 83 -7.73 18.45 10.09
C MET A 83 -7.80 17.20 10.98
N ARG A 84 -7.11 16.14 10.61
CA ARG A 84 -7.07 14.90 11.40
C ARG A 84 -6.33 15.09 12.73
N GLY A 85 -5.35 16.00 12.77
CA GLY A 85 -4.68 16.43 13.99
C GLY A 85 -3.84 15.38 14.69
N ARG A 86 -3.38 14.34 13.99
CA ARG A 86 -2.47 13.36 14.58
C ARG A 86 -1.10 13.98 14.83
N GLU A 87 -0.57 13.81 16.04
CA GLU A 87 0.64 14.46 16.50
C GLU A 87 1.85 14.15 15.60
N PHE A 88 2.08 12.90 15.27
CA PHE A 88 3.21 12.48 14.44
C PHE A 88 3.10 12.95 12.98
N GLU A 89 1.90 13.27 12.51
CA GLU A 89 1.66 13.74 11.15
C GLU A 89 1.90 15.24 10.99
N LYS A 90 1.96 15.98 12.08
CA LYS A 90 2.25 17.42 12.04
C LYS A 90 3.64 17.73 11.51
N MET A 91 4.54 16.76 11.56
CA MET A 91 5.92 16.87 11.08
C MET A 91 6.07 16.55 9.59
N ILE A 92 5.00 16.14 8.91
CA ILE A 92 5.05 15.79 7.50
C ILE A 92 5.16 17.05 6.67
N SER A 93 6.23 17.15 5.86
CA SER A 93 6.45 18.29 4.97
C SER A 93 5.66 18.14 3.67
N ARG A 94 5.41 19.28 3.00
CA ARG A 94 4.80 19.29 1.68
C ARG A 94 5.67 18.53 0.66
N ASP A 95 6.99 18.72 0.71
CA ASP A 95 7.93 18.06 -0.19
C ASP A 95 7.83 16.54 -0.07
N TYR A 96 7.76 16.04 1.17
CA TYR A 96 7.57 14.60 1.41
C TYR A 96 6.28 14.10 0.77
N MET A 97 5.18 14.84 0.90
CA MET A 97 3.89 14.46 0.33
C MET A 97 3.92 14.49 -1.20
N GLU A 98 4.59 15.46 -1.80
CA GLU A 98 4.77 15.52 -3.24
C GLU A 98 5.53 14.30 -3.77
N GLN A 99 6.60 13.93 -3.07
CA GLN A 99 7.38 12.74 -3.40
C GLN A 99 6.56 11.46 -3.25
N LEU A 100 5.79 11.36 -2.18
CA LEU A 100 4.95 10.20 -1.91
C LEU A 100 3.85 10.04 -2.96
N VAL A 101 3.21 11.12 -3.37
CA VAL A 101 2.21 11.09 -4.45
C VAL A 101 2.84 10.60 -5.74
N ALA A 102 4.04 11.07 -6.09
CA ALA A 102 4.77 10.61 -7.26
C ALA A 102 5.11 9.12 -7.16
N ASP A 103 5.49 8.64 -5.97
CA ASP A 103 5.79 7.24 -5.73
C ASP A 103 4.55 6.36 -5.95
N TYR A 104 3.38 6.80 -5.50
CA TYR A 104 2.12 6.09 -5.73
C TYR A 104 1.79 6.00 -7.22
N HIS A 105 1.91 7.10 -7.95
CA HIS A 105 1.67 7.09 -9.39
C HIS A 105 2.62 6.15 -10.13
N ALA A 106 3.90 6.19 -9.79
CA ALA A 106 4.89 5.31 -10.39
C ALA A 106 4.61 3.84 -10.08
N PHE A 107 4.23 3.55 -8.84
CA PHE A 107 3.89 2.19 -8.43
C PHE A 107 2.70 1.64 -9.21
N PHE A 108 1.61 2.41 -9.31
CA PHE A 108 0.41 1.92 -10.01
C PHE A 108 0.60 1.83 -11.51
N LYS A 109 1.41 2.69 -12.10
CA LYS A 109 1.77 2.56 -13.52
C LYS A 109 2.51 1.24 -13.77
N HIS A 110 3.50 0.93 -12.94
CA HIS A 110 4.23 -0.33 -12.99
C HIS A 110 3.31 -1.52 -12.72
N PHE A 111 2.41 -1.39 -11.76
CA PHE A 111 1.44 -2.42 -11.41
C PHE A 111 0.51 -2.75 -12.57
N GLU A 112 -0.04 -1.74 -13.24
CA GLU A 112 -0.90 -1.93 -14.40
C GLU A 112 -0.17 -2.65 -15.55
N GLU A 113 1.11 -2.31 -15.78
CA GLU A 113 1.93 -2.93 -16.81
C GLU A 113 2.23 -4.40 -16.53
N HIS A 114 2.44 -4.76 -15.25
CA HIS A 114 2.84 -6.11 -14.84
C HIS A 114 1.67 -6.99 -14.40
N HIS A 115 0.52 -6.40 -14.10
CA HIS A 115 -0.67 -7.11 -13.67
C HIS A 115 -1.92 -6.62 -14.43
N PRO A 116 -1.95 -6.80 -15.77
CA PRO A 116 -3.08 -6.31 -16.56
C PRO A 116 -4.39 -7.04 -16.25
N GLU A 117 -4.32 -8.19 -15.60
CA GLU A 117 -5.47 -8.97 -15.17
C GLU A 117 -6.22 -8.35 -13.97
N ILE A 118 -5.59 -7.40 -13.29
CA ILE A 118 -6.19 -6.72 -12.14
C ILE A 118 -6.52 -5.28 -12.55
N PRO A 119 -7.80 -4.93 -12.77
CA PRO A 119 -8.16 -3.56 -13.12
C PRO A 119 -7.85 -2.58 -12.00
N VAL A 120 -7.26 -1.45 -12.38
CA VAL A 120 -7.03 -0.32 -11.47
C VAL A 120 -7.91 0.83 -11.92
N ILE A 121 -8.87 1.21 -11.09
CA ILE A 121 -9.80 2.31 -11.36
C ILE A 121 -9.31 3.54 -10.60
N GLN A 122 -9.23 4.66 -11.30
CA GLN A 122 -8.77 5.92 -10.74
C GLN A 122 -9.90 6.93 -10.59
#